data_60e3108f1acf2aa92933f71fec6eb6c3
#
_entry.id   60e3108f1acf2aa92933f71fec6eb6c3
#
_cell.length_a   1.000
_cell.length_b   1.000
_cell.length_c   1.000
_cell.angle_alpha   90.00
_cell.angle_beta   90.00
_cell.angle_gamma   90.00
#
_symmetry.space_group_name_H-M   'P 1'
#
loop_
_entity.id
_entity.type
_entity.pdbx_description
1 polymer ?
#
loop_
_entity_poly.entity_id
_entity_poly.type
_entity_poly.pdbx_seq_one_letter_code
_entity_poly.pdbx_strand_id
1 'polypeptide(L)'
;LKGKVSVKIALDKLLNDVHQPSAIFVANLDTIYHVYNYISEHEIECPKDISVVCFNDFSWATLINPPTTTVKQDVDQICKEAFSCIQDRIKEIQTQSEKSEAKTILLPTQLCVRRSTSGIGRGPFGERAGDISDLVLTEEEQEECQRHTFTAAMSFHYSGKSHSLLLEEGIRNIFDKFNIQIIAVVNAHFDPELQSKQLRSLKLLEPDILISIPTDTKITSQAYHEIASGKTKMIFMSNIPNGFKANDYVSCISVNERSHGRNIGRGLGENLRKMHLTNVGMMKHQS
;
A
#
# COMPACT_ATOMS: atom_id res chain seq x y z
N LEU A 1 -16.91 -0.86 -23.76
CA LEU A 1 -18.15 -0.37 -23.14
C LEU A 1 -18.41 1.04 -23.65
N LYS A 2 -19.53 1.25 -24.33
CA LYS A 2 -19.95 2.57 -24.82
C LYS A 2 -21.30 2.92 -24.22
N GLY A 3 -21.34 4.05 -23.48
CA GLY A 3 -22.54 4.65 -22.92
C GLY A 3 -22.86 4.27 -21.46
N LYS A 4 -23.68 5.11 -20.81
CA LYS A 4 -24.05 5.04 -19.39
C LYS A 4 -24.56 3.65 -18.96
N VAL A 5 -25.44 3.04 -19.75
CA VAL A 5 -26.11 1.77 -19.41
C VAL A 5 -25.11 0.60 -19.37
N SER A 6 -24.19 0.52 -20.33
CA SER A 6 -23.20 -0.57 -20.37
C SER A 6 -22.14 -0.45 -19.27
N VAL A 7 -21.78 0.78 -18.87
CA VAL A 7 -20.86 1.01 -17.76
C VAL A 7 -21.52 0.62 -16.44
N LYS A 8 -22.78 1.01 -16.23
CA LYS A 8 -23.55 0.65 -15.04
C LYS A 8 -23.63 -0.87 -14.86
N ILE A 9 -24.06 -1.61 -15.88
CA ILE A 9 -24.16 -3.07 -15.85
C ILE A 9 -22.80 -3.72 -15.51
N ALA A 10 -21.71 -3.20 -16.08
CA ALA A 10 -20.38 -3.72 -15.81
C ALA A 10 -19.93 -3.46 -14.36
N LEU A 11 -20.21 -2.27 -13.83
CA LEU A 11 -19.86 -1.91 -12.45
C LEU A 11 -20.74 -2.67 -11.45
N ASP A 12 -22.05 -2.81 -11.72
CA ASP A 12 -22.94 -3.65 -10.91
C ASP A 12 -22.41 -5.08 -10.78
N LYS A 13 -21.96 -5.66 -11.90
CA LYS A 13 -21.38 -7.00 -11.90
C LYS A 13 -20.05 -7.07 -11.16
N LEU A 14 -19.16 -6.10 -11.32
CA LEU A 14 -17.83 -6.09 -10.70
C LEU A 14 -17.91 -5.83 -9.20
N LEU A 15 -18.82 -4.95 -8.76
CA LEU A 15 -18.88 -4.49 -7.36
C LEU A 15 -19.83 -5.35 -6.50
N ASN A 16 -20.68 -6.17 -7.12
CA ASN A 16 -21.50 -7.17 -6.41
C ASN A 16 -20.88 -8.58 -6.44
N ASP A 17 -19.67 -8.74 -6.97
CA ASP A 17 -18.95 -10.02 -6.94
C ASP A 17 -18.41 -10.30 -5.52
N VAL A 18 -18.27 -11.59 -5.18
CA VAL A 18 -17.65 -12.05 -3.94
C VAL A 18 -16.18 -11.57 -3.83
N HIS A 19 -15.52 -11.38 -4.97
CA HIS A 19 -14.16 -10.84 -5.09
C HIS A 19 -14.19 -9.44 -5.69
N GLN A 20 -14.68 -8.47 -4.92
CA GLN A 20 -14.74 -7.08 -5.37
C GLN A 20 -13.35 -6.53 -5.72
N PRO A 21 -13.20 -5.84 -6.86
CA PRO A 21 -11.94 -5.20 -7.19
C PRO A 21 -11.67 -4.03 -6.26
N SER A 22 -10.42 -3.86 -5.86
CA SER A 22 -9.98 -2.71 -5.06
C SER A 22 -9.54 -1.51 -5.90
N ALA A 23 -9.51 -1.67 -7.23
CA ALA A 23 -9.15 -0.62 -8.16
C ALA A 23 -9.80 -0.83 -9.54
N ILE A 24 -10.10 0.28 -10.22
CA ILE A 24 -10.60 0.30 -11.59
C ILE A 24 -9.62 1.07 -12.47
N PHE A 25 -9.17 0.45 -13.55
CA PHE A 25 -8.46 1.13 -14.63
C PHE A 25 -9.43 1.45 -15.77
N VAL A 26 -9.60 2.73 -16.07
CA VAL A 26 -10.50 3.24 -17.10
C VAL A 26 -9.68 3.61 -18.33
N ALA A 27 -9.80 2.82 -19.39
CA ALA A 27 -9.02 2.98 -20.60
C ALA A 27 -9.54 4.06 -21.57
N ASN A 28 -10.71 4.65 -21.30
CA ASN A 28 -11.37 5.61 -22.20
C ASN A 28 -11.93 6.78 -21.41
N LEU A 29 -11.68 8.01 -21.88
CA LEU A 29 -12.14 9.24 -21.26
C LEU A 29 -13.67 9.38 -21.20
N ASP A 30 -14.38 8.91 -22.20
CA ASP A 30 -15.85 8.96 -22.20
C ASP A 30 -16.44 8.08 -21.09
N THR A 31 -15.72 7.04 -20.70
CA THR A 31 -16.15 6.09 -19.66
C THR A 31 -15.92 6.63 -18.26
N ILE A 32 -14.88 7.44 -18.04
CA ILE A 32 -14.51 7.91 -16.69
C ILE A 32 -15.63 8.74 -16.04
N TYR A 33 -16.33 9.55 -16.80
CA TYR A 33 -17.48 10.32 -16.33
C TYR A 33 -18.58 9.40 -15.78
N HIS A 34 -18.88 8.32 -16.47
CA HIS A 34 -19.89 7.35 -16.04
C HIS A 34 -19.44 6.54 -14.81
N VAL A 35 -18.14 6.27 -14.68
CA VAL A 35 -17.58 5.62 -13.48
C VAL A 35 -17.76 6.51 -12.26
N TYR A 36 -17.40 7.79 -12.34
CA TYR A 36 -17.56 8.72 -11.22
C TYR A 36 -19.02 8.99 -10.86
N ASN A 37 -19.91 9.07 -11.86
CA ASN A 37 -21.34 9.17 -11.60
C ASN A 37 -21.86 7.94 -10.84
N TYR A 38 -21.45 6.75 -11.27
CA TYR A 38 -21.82 5.52 -10.59
C TYR A 38 -21.32 5.48 -9.12
N ILE A 39 -20.06 5.83 -8.92
CA ILE A 39 -19.44 5.93 -7.59
C ILE A 39 -20.23 6.88 -6.69
N SER A 40 -20.61 8.05 -7.23
CA SER A 40 -21.40 9.04 -6.49
C SER A 40 -22.83 8.59 -6.23
N GLU A 41 -23.50 7.95 -7.20
CA GLU A 41 -24.88 7.45 -7.09
C GLU A 41 -25.00 6.30 -6.05
N HIS A 42 -23.91 5.56 -5.78
CA HIS A 42 -23.88 4.40 -4.87
C HIS A 42 -23.10 4.66 -3.59
N GLU A 43 -22.76 5.92 -3.30
CA GLU A 43 -22.05 6.35 -2.07
C GLU A 43 -20.71 5.61 -1.86
N ILE A 44 -20.03 5.21 -2.96
CA ILE A 44 -18.73 4.55 -2.92
C ILE A 44 -17.64 5.60 -2.77
N GLU A 45 -16.82 5.47 -1.76
CA GLU A 45 -15.73 6.41 -1.51
C GLU A 45 -14.47 6.08 -2.33
N CYS A 46 -14.04 7.02 -3.17
CA CYS A 46 -12.76 6.95 -3.88
C CYS A 46 -11.73 7.85 -3.17
N PRO A 47 -10.56 7.33 -2.84
CA PRO A 47 -9.96 6.02 -3.07
C PRO A 47 -10.22 4.99 -1.97
N LYS A 48 -11.06 5.32 -0.99
CA LYS A 48 -11.26 4.52 0.23
C LYS A 48 -11.78 3.13 -0.08
N ASP A 49 -12.86 3.01 -0.81
CA ASP A 49 -13.46 1.73 -1.19
C ASP A 49 -12.88 1.21 -2.50
N ILE A 50 -12.68 2.12 -3.47
CA ILE A 50 -12.13 1.77 -4.77
C ILE A 50 -11.18 2.84 -5.31
N SER A 51 -10.00 2.42 -5.74
CA SER A 51 -9.05 3.31 -6.43
C SER A 51 -9.41 3.44 -7.90
N VAL A 52 -9.25 4.63 -8.47
CA VAL A 52 -9.55 4.88 -9.89
C VAL A 52 -8.31 5.42 -10.60
N VAL A 53 -7.96 4.80 -11.71
CA VAL A 53 -6.90 5.24 -12.63
C VAL A 53 -7.48 5.40 -14.02
N CYS A 54 -7.15 6.47 -14.74
CA CYS A 54 -7.60 6.69 -16.10
C CYS A 54 -6.44 6.76 -17.09
N PHE A 55 -6.62 6.18 -18.28
CA PHE A 55 -5.72 6.40 -19.40
C PHE A 55 -6.07 7.73 -20.08
N ASN A 56 -5.05 8.48 -20.42
CA ASN A 56 -5.03 9.88 -20.81
C ASN A 56 -5.28 10.85 -19.63
N ASP A 57 -4.50 11.90 -19.60
CA ASP A 57 -4.71 13.01 -18.68
C ASP A 57 -5.69 14.00 -19.33
N PHE A 58 -6.67 14.42 -18.56
CA PHE A 58 -7.73 15.32 -19.04
C PHE A 58 -7.78 16.57 -18.15
N SER A 59 -8.20 17.69 -18.74
CA SER A 59 -8.16 19.01 -18.12
C SER A 59 -8.89 19.09 -16.78
N TRP A 60 -9.96 18.33 -16.61
CA TRP A 60 -10.75 18.28 -15.38
C TRP A 60 -10.35 17.17 -14.41
N ALA A 61 -9.30 16.37 -14.70
CA ALA A 61 -8.81 15.33 -13.80
C ALA A 61 -8.37 15.86 -12.42
N THR A 62 -7.94 17.12 -12.36
CA THR A 62 -7.54 17.81 -11.13
C THR A 62 -8.71 18.48 -10.42
N LEU A 63 -9.84 18.66 -11.08
CA LEU A 63 -11.02 19.35 -10.55
C LEU A 63 -12.02 18.40 -9.89
N ILE A 64 -11.91 17.11 -10.17
CA ILE A 64 -12.75 16.09 -9.51
C ILE A 64 -12.28 15.90 -8.07
N ASN A 65 -13.18 15.53 -7.20
CA ASN A 65 -12.86 15.13 -5.84
C ASN A 65 -13.14 13.63 -5.64
N PRO A 66 -12.07 12.81 -5.40
CA PRO A 66 -10.65 13.17 -5.39
C PRO A 66 -10.07 13.36 -6.80
N PRO A 67 -8.99 14.18 -6.96
CA PRO A 67 -8.29 14.32 -8.24
C PRO A 67 -7.81 12.97 -8.77
N THR A 68 -8.06 12.72 -10.07
CA THR A 68 -7.85 11.41 -10.68
C THR A 68 -6.39 11.17 -11.05
N THR A 69 -5.85 10.02 -10.65
CA THR A 69 -4.58 9.47 -11.14
C THR A 69 -4.72 9.06 -12.59
N THR A 70 -3.77 9.47 -13.43
CA THR A 70 -3.84 9.27 -14.88
C THR A 70 -2.52 8.76 -15.45
N VAL A 71 -2.61 8.08 -16.61
CA VAL A 71 -1.46 7.76 -17.46
C VAL A 71 -1.46 8.72 -18.63
N LYS A 72 -0.58 9.72 -18.62
CA LYS A 72 -0.50 10.79 -19.61
C LYS A 72 0.35 10.37 -20.81
N GLN A 73 -0.13 10.62 -22.02
CA GLN A 73 0.66 10.60 -23.25
C GLN A 73 1.22 12.00 -23.53
N ASP A 74 2.43 12.08 -24.04
CA ASP A 74 3.00 13.35 -24.53
C ASP A 74 2.50 13.62 -25.96
N VAL A 75 1.32 14.22 -26.04
CA VAL A 75 0.67 14.53 -27.31
C VAL A 75 1.50 15.52 -28.14
N ASP A 76 2.16 16.47 -27.49
CA ASP A 76 3.01 17.43 -28.19
C ASP A 76 4.19 16.74 -28.84
N GLN A 77 4.83 15.80 -28.16
CA GLN A 77 5.93 15.02 -28.74
C GLN A 77 5.42 14.09 -29.86
N ILE A 78 4.24 13.46 -29.70
CA ILE A 78 3.62 12.66 -30.75
C ILE A 78 3.42 13.50 -32.02
N CYS A 79 2.89 14.72 -31.88
CA CYS A 79 2.67 15.63 -33.00
C CYS A 79 3.99 16.08 -33.66
N LYS A 80 5.04 16.36 -32.85
CA LYS A 80 6.36 16.74 -33.37
C LYS A 80 6.99 15.60 -34.19
N GLU A 81 6.96 14.39 -33.65
CA GLU A 81 7.51 13.22 -34.37
C GLU A 81 6.73 12.91 -35.65
N ALA A 82 5.41 12.98 -35.59
CA ALA A 82 4.55 12.82 -36.80
C ALA A 82 4.89 13.88 -37.87
N PHE A 83 5.03 15.13 -37.45
CA PHE A 83 5.40 16.22 -38.36
C PHE A 83 6.79 16.03 -38.96
N SER A 84 7.78 15.60 -38.16
CA SER A 84 9.13 15.27 -38.63
C SER A 84 9.09 14.18 -39.71
N CYS A 85 8.33 13.12 -39.50
CA CYS A 85 8.17 12.04 -40.46
C CYS A 85 7.52 12.53 -41.76
N ILE A 86 6.54 13.45 -41.69
CA ILE A 86 5.92 14.05 -42.88
C ILE A 86 6.93 14.92 -43.64
N GLN A 87 7.74 15.74 -42.92
CA GLN A 87 8.76 16.55 -43.56
C GLN A 87 9.82 15.71 -44.28
N ASP A 88 10.27 14.62 -43.67
CA ASP A 88 11.22 13.69 -44.27
C ASP A 88 10.62 13.10 -45.57
N ARG A 89 9.36 12.71 -45.54
CA ARG A 89 8.67 12.16 -46.73
C ARG A 89 8.51 13.19 -47.84
N ILE A 90 8.20 14.44 -47.52
CA ILE A 90 8.13 15.52 -48.49
C ILE A 90 9.48 15.76 -49.16
N LYS A 91 10.56 15.79 -48.40
CA LYS A 91 11.94 15.93 -48.92
C LYS A 91 12.31 14.80 -49.86
N GLU A 92 12.01 13.54 -49.51
CA GLU A 92 12.25 12.39 -50.37
C GLU A 92 11.53 12.53 -51.73
N ILE A 93 10.27 13.00 -51.74
CA ILE A 93 9.49 13.23 -52.97
C ILE A 93 10.14 14.36 -53.80
N GLN A 94 10.53 15.47 -53.16
CA GLN A 94 11.14 16.61 -53.85
C GLN A 94 12.51 16.30 -54.46
N THR A 95 13.30 15.45 -53.77
CA THR A 95 14.63 15.05 -54.22
C THR A 95 14.62 13.79 -55.09
N GLN A 96 13.45 13.23 -55.40
CA GLN A 96 13.29 11.96 -56.11
C GLN A 96 14.14 10.81 -55.52
N SER A 97 14.37 10.86 -54.22
CA SER A 97 15.12 9.86 -53.47
C SER A 97 14.30 8.58 -53.29
N GLU A 98 14.97 7.45 -53.06
CA GLU A 98 14.29 6.21 -52.70
C GLU A 98 13.42 6.38 -51.46
N LYS A 99 12.27 5.76 -51.46
CA LYS A 99 11.30 5.79 -50.37
C LYS A 99 11.90 5.04 -49.15
N SER A 100 12.12 5.75 -48.05
CA SER A 100 12.58 5.11 -46.79
C SER A 100 11.53 4.13 -46.25
N GLU A 101 11.98 3.13 -45.55
CA GLU A 101 11.11 2.16 -44.84
C GLU A 101 10.25 2.83 -43.76
N ALA A 102 9.13 2.19 -43.45
CA ALA A 102 8.26 2.67 -42.40
C ALA A 102 8.97 2.60 -41.03
N LYS A 103 8.92 3.70 -40.28
CA LYS A 103 9.53 3.78 -38.95
C LYS A 103 8.45 3.59 -37.88
N THR A 104 8.77 2.84 -36.82
CA THR A 104 7.96 2.77 -35.59
C THR A 104 8.65 3.60 -34.52
N ILE A 105 7.97 4.61 -34.00
CA ILE A 105 8.48 5.47 -32.92
C ILE A 105 7.64 5.23 -31.69
N LEU A 106 8.25 4.72 -30.62
CA LEU A 106 7.61 4.48 -29.34
C LEU A 106 7.96 5.60 -28.36
N LEU A 107 6.94 6.34 -27.94
CA LEU A 107 7.10 7.41 -26.96
C LEU A 107 6.66 6.91 -25.57
N PRO A 108 7.40 7.27 -24.51
CA PRO A 108 7.04 6.87 -23.15
C PRO A 108 5.79 7.61 -22.67
N THR A 109 5.01 6.95 -21.82
CA THR A 109 3.92 7.56 -21.07
C THR A 109 4.38 8.01 -19.70
N GLN A 110 3.68 8.96 -19.09
CA GLN A 110 3.93 9.48 -17.76
C GLN A 110 2.78 9.14 -16.82
N LEU A 111 3.09 8.55 -15.66
CA LEU A 111 2.11 8.33 -14.59
C LEU A 111 1.97 9.60 -13.74
N CYS A 112 0.79 10.22 -13.78
CA CYS A 112 0.41 11.37 -12.96
C CYS A 112 -0.36 10.88 -11.73
N VAL A 113 0.32 10.62 -10.63
CA VAL A 113 -0.32 10.12 -9.38
C VAL A 113 -1.05 11.25 -8.68
N ARG A 114 -2.36 11.04 -8.40
CA ARG A 114 -3.23 11.96 -7.67
C ARG A 114 -4.00 11.23 -6.58
N ARG A 115 -4.94 11.89 -5.91
CA ARG A 115 -5.61 11.35 -4.72
C ARG A 115 -6.58 10.20 -4.97
N SER A 116 -6.99 9.92 -6.20
CA SER A 116 -7.85 8.77 -6.50
C SER A 116 -7.18 7.40 -6.31
N THR A 117 -5.87 7.37 -6.03
CA THR A 117 -5.09 6.16 -5.75
C THR A 117 -4.13 6.31 -4.57
N SER A 118 -4.12 7.47 -3.92
CA SER A 118 -3.19 7.76 -2.82
C SER A 118 -3.83 7.49 -1.46
N GLY A 119 -3.05 6.97 -0.55
CA GLY A 119 -3.40 6.89 0.86
C GLY A 119 -4.02 5.58 1.33
N ILE A 120 -4.35 4.64 0.42
CA ILE A 120 -4.87 3.35 0.86
C ILE A 120 -3.71 2.39 1.07
N GLY A 121 -3.41 2.10 2.31
CA GLY A 121 -2.63 0.94 2.69
C GLY A 121 -3.41 -0.34 2.38
N ARG A 122 -2.71 -1.38 1.96
CA ARG A 122 -3.26 -2.73 1.84
C ARG A 122 -2.50 -3.65 2.77
N GLY A 123 -3.24 -4.48 3.47
CA GLY A 123 -2.69 -5.55 4.26
C GLY A 123 -2.14 -6.69 3.41
N PRO A 124 -1.50 -7.66 4.02
CA PRO A 124 -0.81 -8.74 3.32
C PRO A 124 -1.74 -9.65 2.51
N PHE A 125 -3.02 -9.67 2.81
CA PHE A 125 -4.04 -10.44 2.06
C PHE A 125 -4.84 -9.57 1.08
N GLY A 126 -4.42 -8.32 0.84
CA GLY A 126 -5.10 -7.37 -0.03
C GLY A 126 -6.24 -6.62 0.65
N GLU A 127 -6.53 -6.91 1.92
CA GLU A 127 -7.52 -6.20 2.73
C GLU A 127 -7.13 -4.73 2.88
N ARG A 128 -8.13 -3.90 3.02
CA ARG A 128 -7.93 -2.46 3.22
C ARG A 128 -7.36 -2.20 4.61
N ALA A 129 -6.32 -1.38 4.70
CA ALA A 129 -5.87 -0.88 5.99
C ALA A 129 -6.90 0.09 6.57
N GLY A 130 -7.17 -0.03 7.87
CA GLY A 130 -7.99 0.93 8.61
C GLY A 130 -7.43 2.34 8.54
N ASP A 131 -8.29 3.33 8.59
CA ASP A 131 -7.89 4.73 8.75
C ASP A 131 -7.47 4.99 10.20
N ILE A 132 -6.57 5.94 10.42
CA ILE A 132 -6.18 6.34 11.79
C ILE A 132 -7.39 6.84 12.59
N SER A 133 -8.36 7.48 11.95
CA SER A 133 -9.60 7.92 12.61
C SER A 133 -10.46 6.76 13.13
N ASP A 134 -10.38 5.59 12.47
CA ASP A 134 -11.09 4.38 12.91
C ASP A 134 -10.46 3.75 14.17
N LEU A 135 -9.26 4.22 14.55
CA LEU A 135 -8.50 3.74 15.72
C LEU A 135 -8.66 4.65 16.95
N VAL A 136 -9.46 5.69 16.86
CA VAL A 136 -9.77 6.56 18.01
C VAL A 136 -10.84 5.89 18.85
N LEU A 137 -10.47 5.49 20.07
CA LEU A 137 -11.41 4.93 21.03
C LEU A 137 -12.41 5.98 21.48
N THR A 138 -13.68 5.61 21.55
CA THR A 138 -14.72 6.43 22.21
C THR A 138 -14.46 6.52 23.71
N GLU A 139 -15.08 7.48 24.39
CA GLU A 139 -14.94 7.61 25.86
C GLU A 139 -15.44 6.35 26.57
N GLU A 140 -16.51 5.74 26.09
CA GLU A 140 -17.07 4.50 26.65
C GLU A 140 -16.09 3.32 26.50
N GLU A 141 -15.45 3.19 25.33
CA GLU A 141 -14.43 2.15 25.09
C GLU A 141 -13.18 2.36 25.95
N GLN A 142 -12.77 3.62 26.17
CA GLN A 142 -11.65 3.95 27.04
C GLN A 142 -11.95 3.58 28.49
N GLU A 143 -13.15 3.91 28.99
CA GLU A 143 -13.59 3.52 30.33
C GLU A 143 -13.66 2.01 30.48
N GLU A 144 -14.16 1.28 29.49
CA GLU A 144 -14.25 -0.18 29.51
C GLU A 144 -12.86 -0.81 29.56
N CYS A 145 -11.91 -0.32 28.77
CA CYS A 145 -10.51 -0.75 28.83
C CYS A 145 -9.89 -0.55 30.22
N GLN A 146 -10.24 0.56 30.92
CA GLN A 146 -9.71 0.87 32.25
C GLN A 146 -10.33 0.03 33.38
N ARG A 147 -11.53 -0.50 33.16
CA ARG A 147 -12.21 -1.40 34.16
C ARG A 147 -11.58 -2.79 34.24
N HIS A 148 -10.87 -3.21 33.21
CA HIS A 148 -10.22 -4.50 33.13
C HIS A 148 -8.71 -4.35 33.22
N THR A 149 -8.05 -5.34 33.82
CA THR A 149 -6.59 -5.43 33.79
C THR A 149 -6.22 -6.49 32.77
N PHE A 150 -5.64 -6.07 31.67
CA PHE A 150 -5.12 -6.96 30.64
C PHE A 150 -3.63 -7.18 30.81
N THR A 151 -3.15 -8.34 30.38
CA THR A 151 -1.73 -8.68 30.38
C THR A 151 -1.21 -8.69 28.93
N ALA A 152 -0.01 -8.14 28.75
CA ALA A 152 0.62 -8.10 27.43
C ALA A 152 2.06 -8.62 27.48
N ALA A 153 2.46 -9.26 26.39
CA ALA A 153 3.85 -9.59 26.11
C ALA A 153 4.32 -8.96 24.81
N MET A 154 5.60 -8.67 24.71
CA MET A 154 6.21 -8.14 23.49
C MET A 154 7.37 -9.05 23.06
N SER A 155 7.42 -9.34 21.74
CA SER A 155 8.49 -10.12 21.12
C SER A 155 9.06 -9.36 19.92
N PHE A 156 10.27 -8.84 20.08
CA PHE A 156 10.95 -8.07 19.05
C PHE A 156 12.04 -8.88 18.36
N HIS A 157 12.15 -8.72 17.02
CA HIS A 157 13.26 -9.28 16.24
C HIS A 157 14.61 -8.74 16.72
N TYR A 158 14.64 -7.47 17.14
CA TYR A 158 15.79 -6.80 17.73
C TYR A 158 15.32 -5.63 18.60
N SER A 159 15.93 -5.42 19.76
CA SER A 159 15.76 -4.23 20.58
C SER A 159 17.11 -3.56 20.85
N GLY A 160 17.10 -2.28 21.26
CA GLY A 160 18.32 -1.54 21.58
C GLY A 160 18.83 -0.59 20.51
N LYS A 161 18.15 -0.46 19.35
CA LYS A 161 18.35 0.64 18.40
C LYS A 161 17.22 1.66 18.50
N SER A 162 17.46 2.89 18.07
CA SER A 162 16.54 4.02 18.23
C SER A 162 15.11 3.72 17.84
N HIS A 163 14.90 3.02 16.72
CA HIS A 163 13.54 2.70 16.24
C HIS A 163 12.80 1.73 17.16
N SER A 164 13.43 0.62 17.56
CA SER A 164 12.79 -0.37 18.46
C SER A 164 12.57 0.15 19.86
N LEU A 165 13.46 1.03 20.35
CA LEU A 165 13.26 1.71 21.63
C LEU A 165 12.07 2.66 21.59
N LEU A 166 11.92 3.45 20.51
CA LEU A 166 10.76 4.34 20.32
C LEU A 166 9.45 3.56 20.24
N LEU A 167 9.44 2.40 19.55
CA LEU A 167 8.26 1.53 19.50
C LEU A 167 7.90 0.99 20.87
N GLU A 168 8.88 0.45 21.61
CA GLU A 168 8.65 -0.08 22.94
C GLU A 168 8.16 1.00 23.90
N GLU A 169 8.79 2.18 23.90
CA GLU A 169 8.38 3.31 24.72
C GLU A 169 6.96 3.78 24.38
N GLY A 170 6.64 3.89 23.09
CA GLY A 170 5.30 4.25 22.61
C GLY A 170 4.23 3.25 23.09
N ILE A 171 4.51 1.95 23.00
CA ILE A 171 3.60 0.90 23.48
C ILE A 171 3.42 1.00 25.00
N ARG A 172 4.50 1.13 25.77
CA ARG A 172 4.43 1.28 27.23
C ARG A 172 3.58 2.49 27.64
N ASN A 173 3.81 3.65 27.01
CA ASN A 173 3.07 4.87 27.30
C ASN A 173 1.55 4.73 27.05
N ILE A 174 1.15 3.96 26.05
CA ILE A 174 -0.27 3.68 25.77
C ILE A 174 -0.81 2.66 26.76
N PHE A 175 -0.10 1.58 27.03
CA PHE A 175 -0.54 0.52 27.91
C PHE A 175 -0.74 1.02 29.35
N ASP A 176 0.14 1.91 29.84
CA ASP A 176 -0.01 2.55 31.15
C ASP A 176 -1.33 3.35 31.27
N LYS A 177 -1.78 3.98 30.16
CA LYS A 177 -3.05 4.73 30.16
C LYS A 177 -4.28 3.83 30.24
N PHE A 178 -4.18 2.61 29.74
CA PHE A 178 -5.31 1.66 29.65
C PHE A 178 -5.20 0.50 30.62
N ASN A 179 -4.35 0.60 31.66
CA ASN A 179 -4.18 -0.42 32.69
C ASN A 179 -3.79 -1.81 32.11
N ILE A 180 -2.97 -1.82 31.05
CA ILE A 180 -2.46 -3.05 30.42
C ILE A 180 -1.09 -3.35 31.01
N GLN A 181 -0.96 -4.46 31.72
CA GLN A 181 0.29 -4.84 32.38
C GLN A 181 1.21 -5.60 31.42
N ILE A 182 2.42 -5.08 31.20
CA ILE A 182 3.45 -5.77 30.42
C ILE A 182 4.14 -6.79 31.31
N ILE A 183 3.89 -8.08 31.06
CA ILE A 183 4.42 -9.19 31.86
C ILE A 183 5.73 -9.75 31.31
N ALA A 184 6.03 -9.54 30.04
CA ALA A 184 7.29 -9.97 29.42
C ALA A 184 7.65 -9.15 28.20
N VAL A 185 8.94 -8.89 28.00
CA VAL A 185 9.51 -8.34 26.77
C VAL A 185 10.71 -9.20 26.39
N VAL A 186 10.70 -9.76 25.20
CA VAL A 186 11.78 -10.61 24.69
C VAL A 186 12.39 -10.05 23.42
N ASN A 187 13.69 -10.31 23.24
CA ASN A 187 14.49 -9.84 22.14
C ASN A 187 15.18 -11.04 21.46
N ALA A 188 14.93 -11.20 20.18
CA ALA A 188 15.47 -12.32 19.41
C ALA A 188 16.89 -12.08 18.88
N HIS A 189 17.43 -10.87 18.96
CA HIS A 189 18.75 -10.52 18.42
C HIS A 189 18.96 -10.96 16.96
N PHE A 190 17.91 -10.89 16.14
CA PHE A 190 17.84 -11.39 14.77
C PHE A 190 18.02 -12.91 14.62
N ASP A 191 17.87 -13.68 15.71
CA ASP A 191 17.91 -15.14 15.69
C ASP A 191 16.46 -15.70 15.72
N PRO A 192 15.97 -16.29 14.62
CA PRO A 192 14.61 -16.81 14.54
C PRO A 192 14.39 -18.07 15.40
N GLU A 193 15.44 -18.85 15.65
CA GLU A 193 15.36 -20.03 16.52
C GLU A 193 15.24 -19.60 17.98
N LEU A 194 15.99 -18.55 18.38
CA LEU A 194 15.83 -17.96 19.69
C LEU A 194 14.43 -17.38 19.86
N GLN A 195 13.91 -16.66 18.85
CA GLN A 195 12.54 -16.13 18.91
C GLN A 195 11.51 -17.25 19.06
N SER A 196 11.66 -18.34 18.31
CA SER A 196 10.75 -19.50 18.40
C SER A 196 10.73 -20.11 19.82
N LYS A 197 11.88 -20.20 20.49
CA LYS A 197 11.98 -20.65 21.88
C LYS A 197 11.33 -19.67 22.86
N GLN A 198 11.60 -18.38 22.67
CA GLN A 198 11.00 -17.30 23.47
C GLN A 198 9.47 -17.28 23.35
N LEU A 199 8.93 -17.42 22.13
CA LEU A 199 7.50 -17.48 21.87
C LEU A 199 6.83 -18.66 22.60
N ARG A 200 7.45 -19.83 22.62
CA ARG A 200 6.96 -20.97 23.40
C ARG A 200 6.96 -20.70 24.91
N SER A 201 7.95 -19.97 25.39
CA SER A 201 7.98 -19.54 26.79
C SER A 201 6.89 -18.51 27.09
N LEU A 202 6.65 -17.56 26.19
CA LEU A 202 5.55 -16.58 26.31
C LEU A 202 4.18 -17.25 26.28
N LYS A 203 4.01 -18.31 25.48
CA LYS A 203 2.77 -19.09 25.46
C LYS A 203 2.41 -19.65 26.85
N LEU A 204 3.41 -20.07 27.63
CA LEU A 204 3.18 -20.60 29.00
C LEU A 204 2.71 -19.53 29.99
N LEU A 205 2.98 -18.25 29.71
CA LEU A 205 2.52 -17.11 30.52
C LEU A 205 1.07 -16.72 30.18
N GLU A 206 0.51 -17.23 29.07
CA GLU A 206 -0.83 -16.95 28.58
C GLU A 206 -1.21 -15.46 28.61
N PRO A 207 -0.40 -14.55 28.05
CA PRO A 207 -0.77 -13.13 28.00
C PRO A 207 -2.07 -12.95 27.19
N ASP A 208 -2.87 -11.96 27.57
CA ASP A 208 -4.06 -11.61 26.77
C ASP A 208 -3.69 -11.08 25.40
N ILE A 209 -2.56 -10.33 25.33
CA ILE A 209 -2.08 -9.66 24.10
C ILE A 209 -0.61 -10.02 23.88
N LEU A 210 -0.28 -10.38 22.63
CA LEU A 210 1.11 -10.48 22.16
C LEU A 210 1.33 -9.49 21.03
N ILE A 211 2.22 -8.51 21.24
CA ILE A 211 2.72 -7.64 20.16
C ILE A 211 4.04 -8.19 19.67
N SER A 212 4.18 -8.41 18.37
CA SER A 212 5.38 -9.05 17.85
C SER A 212 5.84 -8.55 16.50
N ILE A 213 7.18 -8.54 16.32
CA ILE A 213 7.85 -8.38 15.04
C ILE A 213 8.56 -9.69 14.75
N PRO A 214 8.08 -10.50 13.79
CA PRO A 214 8.74 -11.75 13.41
C PRO A 214 10.15 -11.51 12.86
N THR A 215 11.14 -12.26 13.35
CA THR A 215 12.52 -12.23 12.84
C THR A 215 12.62 -12.88 11.47
N ASP A 216 11.91 -13.98 11.28
CA ASP A 216 11.77 -14.70 10.02
C ASP A 216 10.36 -15.27 9.94
N THR A 217 9.68 -15.01 8.82
CA THR A 217 8.27 -15.38 8.65
C THR A 217 8.04 -16.88 8.47
N LYS A 218 9.06 -17.62 8.04
CA LYS A 218 8.98 -19.07 7.80
C LYS A 218 9.42 -19.86 9.03
N ILE A 219 10.58 -19.55 9.59
CA ILE A 219 11.16 -20.29 10.72
C ILE A 219 10.33 -20.14 11.98
N THR A 220 9.86 -18.93 12.27
CA THR A 220 9.05 -18.64 13.47
C THR A 220 7.58 -19.02 13.33
N SER A 221 7.12 -19.36 12.12
CA SER A 221 5.70 -19.61 11.81
C SER A 221 5.04 -20.62 12.76
N GLN A 222 5.68 -21.76 13.00
CA GLN A 222 5.12 -22.81 13.85
C GLN A 222 4.91 -22.33 15.28
N ALA A 223 5.86 -21.59 15.85
CA ALA A 223 5.75 -21.07 17.22
C ALA A 223 4.59 -20.06 17.36
N TYR A 224 4.36 -19.23 16.34
CA TYR A 224 3.22 -18.34 16.33
C TYR A 224 1.88 -19.09 16.18
N HIS A 225 1.81 -20.12 15.34
CA HIS A 225 0.61 -20.97 15.24
C HIS A 225 0.28 -21.68 16.57
N GLU A 226 1.31 -22.09 17.32
CA GLU A 226 1.12 -22.67 18.64
C GLU A 226 0.49 -21.65 19.63
N ILE A 227 0.79 -20.35 19.52
CA ILE A 227 0.13 -19.28 20.30
C ILE A 227 -1.28 -19.01 19.78
N ALA A 228 -1.47 -18.95 18.45
CA ALA A 228 -2.76 -18.71 17.82
C ALA A 228 -3.82 -19.74 18.21
N SER A 229 -3.41 -20.97 18.56
CA SER A 229 -4.31 -22.00 19.05
C SER A 229 -4.85 -21.77 20.47
N GLY A 230 -4.31 -20.77 21.17
CA GLY A 230 -4.69 -20.40 22.55
C GLY A 230 -5.66 -19.20 22.59
N LYS A 231 -5.66 -18.52 23.74
CA LYS A 231 -6.51 -17.34 23.99
C LYS A 231 -5.81 -16.02 23.62
N THR A 232 -4.49 -16.02 23.56
CA THR A 232 -3.67 -14.82 23.31
C THR A 232 -4.01 -14.18 21.99
N LYS A 233 -4.34 -12.89 22.00
CA LYS A 233 -4.60 -12.09 20.81
C LYS A 233 -3.29 -11.51 20.28
N MET A 234 -3.01 -11.74 19.00
CA MET A 234 -1.74 -11.32 18.40
C MET A 234 -1.90 -10.07 17.54
N ILE A 235 -0.99 -9.14 17.73
CA ILE A 235 -0.80 -7.95 16.89
C ILE A 235 0.59 -8.04 16.28
N PHE A 236 0.66 -8.11 14.97
CA PHE A 236 1.94 -8.09 14.27
C PHE A 236 2.33 -6.68 13.87
N MET A 237 3.63 -6.42 13.86
CA MET A 237 4.23 -5.20 13.34
C MET A 237 5.15 -5.57 12.18
N SER A 238 4.96 -4.90 11.06
CA SER A 238 5.70 -5.06 9.79
C SER A 238 5.40 -6.34 9.01
N ASN A 239 5.55 -7.52 9.58
CA ASN A 239 5.45 -8.80 8.88
C ASN A 239 4.50 -9.77 9.59
N ILE A 240 3.90 -10.68 8.81
CA ILE A 240 3.05 -11.76 9.31
C ILE A 240 3.72 -13.10 9.04
N PRO A 241 3.71 -14.05 9.99
CA PRO A 241 4.27 -15.39 9.78
C PRO A 241 3.57 -16.15 8.64
N ASN A 242 4.31 -16.99 7.94
CA ASN A 242 3.78 -17.79 6.86
C ASN A 242 2.65 -18.72 7.33
N GLY A 243 1.64 -18.90 6.48
CA GLY A 243 0.50 -19.76 6.76
C GLY A 243 -0.61 -19.12 7.59
N PHE A 244 -0.42 -17.91 8.12
CA PHE A 244 -1.48 -17.16 8.79
C PHE A 244 -2.53 -16.68 7.80
N LYS A 245 -3.78 -16.64 8.25
CA LYS A 245 -4.93 -16.06 7.56
C LYS A 245 -5.43 -14.84 8.31
N ALA A 246 -6.27 -14.05 7.67
CA ALA A 246 -6.81 -12.81 8.26
C ALA A 246 -7.48 -12.98 9.64
N ASN A 247 -8.01 -14.17 9.94
CA ASN A 247 -8.68 -14.45 11.22
C ASN A 247 -7.75 -15.02 12.31
N ASP A 248 -6.49 -15.28 12.01
CA ASP A 248 -5.56 -15.91 12.96
C ASP A 248 -4.87 -14.87 13.87
N TYR A 249 -5.05 -13.58 13.60
CA TYR A 249 -4.50 -12.46 14.37
C TYR A 249 -5.47 -11.28 14.38
N VAL A 250 -5.24 -10.34 15.30
CA VAL A 250 -6.12 -9.16 15.44
C VAL A 250 -5.81 -8.11 14.39
N SER A 251 -4.54 -7.78 14.22
CA SER A 251 -4.12 -6.68 13.34
C SER A 251 -2.65 -6.82 12.93
N CYS A 252 -2.32 -6.27 11.77
CA CYS A 252 -0.95 -6.03 11.34
C CYS A 252 -0.73 -4.53 11.14
N ILE A 253 0.19 -3.96 11.90
CA ILE A 253 0.53 -2.54 11.84
C ILE A 253 1.84 -2.40 11.08
N SER A 254 1.81 -1.70 9.96
CA SER A 254 2.98 -1.51 9.09
C SER A 254 2.99 -0.10 8.52
N VAL A 255 4.15 0.37 8.11
CA VAL A 255 4.26 1.57 7.29
C VAL A 255 3.83 1.26 5.86
N ASN A 256 3.31 2.25 5.14
CA ASN A 256 3.04 2.10 3.72
C ASN A 256 4.37 2.06 2.94
N GLU A 257 4.95 0.86 2.80
CA GLU A 257 6.25 0.60 2.18
C GLU A 257 6.34 1.18 0.76
N ARG A 258 5.26 1.09 0.00
CA ARG A 258 5.21 1.67 -1.36
C ARG A 258 5.28 3.20 -1.33
N SER A 259 4.60 3.84 -0.39
CA SER A 259 4.67 5.29 -0.19
C SER A 259 6.05 5.71 0.30
N HIS A 260 6.63 4.95 1.22
CA HIS A 260 7.98 5.15 1.73
C HIS A 260 9.01 5.07 0.59
N GLY A 261 9.01 4.00 -0.19
CA GLY A 261 9.90 3.85 -1.35
C GLY A 261 9.73 4.96 -2.38
N ARG A 262 8.50 5.41 -2.63
CA ARG A 262 8.22 6.54 -3.53
C ARG A 262 8.81 7.86 -3.02
N ASN A 263 8.69 8.14 -1.73
CA ASN A 263 9.23 9.35 -1.12
C ASN A 263 10.76 9.37 -1.14
N ILE A 264 11.39 8.23 -0.84
CA ILE A 264 12.85 8.06 -0.95
C ILE A 264 13.29 8.26 -2.40
N GLY A 265 12.63 7.60 -3.36
CA GLY A 265 12.95 7.71 -4.78
C GLY A 265 12.79 9.14 -5.31
N ARG A 266 11.77 9.87 -4.85
CA ARG A 266 11.58 11.28 -5.20
C ARG A 266 12.71 12.15 -4.65
N GLY A 267 13.00 12.05 -3.35
CA GLY A 267 14.06 12.83 -2.71
C GLY A 267 15.43 12.55 -3.33
N LEU A 268 15.75 11.29 -3.63
CA LEU A 268 16.96 10.91 -4.32
C LEU A 268 17.00 11.49 -5.74
N GLY A 269 15.93 11.36 -6.52
CA GLY A 269 15.85 11.88 -7.89
C GLY A 269 15.97 13.40 -7.96
N GLU A 270 15.40 14.13 -7.00
CA GLU A 270 15.57 15.59 -6.90
C GLU A 270 17.03 15.98 -6.62
N ASN A 271 17.71 15.29 -5.72
CA ASN A 271 19.12 15.54 -5.42
C ASN A 271 20.02 15.19 -6.60
N LEU A 272 19.83 14.05 -7.24
CA LEU A 272 20.60 13.66 -8.43
C LEU A 272 20.47 14.68 -9.55
N ARG A 273 19.25 15.19 -9.78
CA ARG A 273 19.01 16.24 -10.79
C ARG A 273 19.74 17.53 -10.45
N LYS A 274 19.73 17.96 -9.18
CA LYS A 274 20.48 19.15 -8.72
C LYS A 274 22.00 18.99 -8.88
N MET A 275 22.50 17.78 -8.71
CA MET A 275 23.94 17.47 -8.78
C MET A 275 24.40 17.04 -10.18
N HIS A 276 23.48 16.98 -11.16
CA HIS A 276 23.73 16.48 -12.53
C HIS A 276 24.32 15.04 -12.55
N LEU A 277 23.89 14.19 -11.60
CA LEU A 277 24.31 12.79 -11.49
C LEU A 277 23.23 11.87 -12.03
N THR A 278 23.63 10.75 -12.64
CA THR A 278 22.71 9.78 -13.26
C THR A 278 22.83 8.37 -12.67
N ASN A 279 23.93 8.07 -11.97
CA ASN A 279 24.20 6.73 -11.46
C ASN A 279 23.71 6.58 -10.01
N VAL A 280 22.98 5.51 -9.75
CA VAL A 280 22.45 5.17 -8.42
C VAL A 280 22.86 3.74 -8.08
N GLY A 281 23.48 3.57 -6.91
CA GLY A 281 23.68 2.28 -6.31
C GLY A 281 22.51 1.91 -5.40
N MET A 282 21.99 0.68 -5.50
CA MET A 282 21.00 0.15 -4.58
C MET A 282 21.59 -0.99 -3.76
N MET A 283 21.52 -0.86 -2.44
CA MET A 283 21.82 -1.96 -1.52
C MET A 283 20.52 -2.59 -1.07
N LYS A 284 20.33 -3.87 -1.36
CA LYS A 284 19.16 -4.64 -0.94
C LYS A 284 19.53 -5.51 0.26
N HIS A 285 18.76 -5.38 1.34
CA HIS A 285 18.80 -6.36 2.44
C HIS A 285 18.07 -7.63 1.99
N GLN A 286 18.71 -8.77 2.18
CA GLN A 286 18.09 -10.05 1.94
C GLN A 286 17.54 -10.54 3.29
N SER A 287 16.24 -10.44 3.45
CA SER A 287 15.50 -11.00 4.60
C SER A 287 15.01 -12.39 4.24
#